data_b35ed599a8159952e8e124487253c109
#
_entry.id   b35ed599a8159952e8e124487253c109
#
_cell.length_a   1.000
_cell.length_b   1.000
_cell.length_c   1.000
_cell.angle_alpha   90.00
_cell.angle_beta   90.00
_cell.angle_gamma   90.00
#
_symmetry.space_group_name_H-M   'P 1'
#
loop_
_entity.id
_entity.type
_entity.pdbx_description
1 polymer ?
#
loop_
_entity_poly.entity_id
_entity_poly.type
_entity_poly.pdbx_seq_one_letter_code
_entity_poly.pdbx_strand_id
1 'polypeptide(L)'
;EIVWERFEEFLETIGKDGAKAREMNGIYMESLGDGFHYNPGGFEILSLFKGRVKQYVVTNGYRRSQVNKIEKSGICGMVDGVFISEDIGYDKPRKEFFDAVLHAIGDPQRERVLLVGDSLLTDMPGGIEAGIDTCLYDRTGRKFGSGLAIDYEIDDLVALSSIVGVKG
;
A
#
# COMPACT_ATOMS: atom_id res chain seq x y z
N GLU A 1 16.50 -2.52 -12.09
CA GLU A 1 17.29 -2.34 -10.86
C GLU A 1 17.67 -3.71 -10.29
N ILE A 2 18.95 -3.92 -10.04
CA ILE A 2 19.43 -5.24 -9.61
C ILE A 2 19.18 -5.35 -8.10
N VAL A 3 18.19 -6.13 -7.73
CA VAL A 3 17.61 -6.17 -6.37
C VAL A 3 18.54 -6.72 -5.29
N TRP A 4 19.62 -7.41 -5.66
CA TRP A 4 20.59 -7.96 -4.71
C TRP A 4 21.79 -7.05 -4.41
N GLU A 5 21.98 -5.93 -5.13
CA GLU A 5 23.11 -4.98 -4.93
C GLU A 5 23.18 -4.50 -3.47
N ARG A 6 22.04 -4.22 -2.84
CA ARG A 6 21.99 -3.86 -1.40
C ARG A 6 22.61 -4.91 -0.48
N PHE A 7 22.54 -6.20 -0.86
CA PHE A 7 23.18 -7.28 -0.09
C PHE A 7 24.65 -7.41 -0.41
N GLU A 8 25.08 -7.08 -1.63
CA GLU A 8 26.51 -6.98 -1.99
C GLU A 8 27.15 -5.85 -1.19
N GLU A 9 26.60 -4.64 -1.25
CA GLU A 9 27.09 -3.50 -0.47
C GLU A 9 27.14 -3.79 1.04
N PHE A 10 26.11 -4.44 1.59
CA PHE A 10 26.08 -4.84 2.98
C PHE A 10 27.23 -5.82 3.29
N LEU A 11 27.41 -6.87 2.49
CA LEU A 11 28.47 -7.87 2.68
C LEU A 11 29.86 -7.24 2.61
N GLU A 12 30.09 -6.33 1.65
CA GLU A 12 31.33 -5.56 1.54
C GLU A 12 31.60 -4.72 2.79
N THR A 13 30.57 -4.04 3.32
CA THR A 13 30.67 -3.20 4.53
C THR A 13 31.18 -4.01 5.74
N ILE A 14 30.83 -5.31 5.82
CA ILE A 14 31.27 -6.22 6.90
C ILE A 14 32.47 -7.09 6.53
N GLY A 15 33.13 -6.78 5.40
CA GLY A 15 34.33 -7.49 4.93
C GLY A 15 34.06 -8.92 4.48
N LYS A 16 32.87 -9.20 3.96
CA LYS A 16 32.47 -10.50 3.39
C LYS A 16 32.37 -10.45 1.88
N ASP A 17 32.58 -11.60 1.24
CA ASP A 17 32.42 -11.77 -0.19
C ASP A 17 30.93 -11.61 -0.60
N GLY A 18 30.66 -10.80 -1.61
CA GLY A 18 29.35 -10.57 -2.21
C GLY A 18 28.70 -11.80 -2.88
N ALA A 19 29.43 -12.92 -3.00
CA ALA A 19 28.97 -14.14 -3.68
C ALA A 19 27.61 -14.68 -3.14
N LYS A 20 27.30 -14.41 -1.86
CA LYS A 20 26.04 -14.82 -1.21
C LYS A 20 24.89 -13.79 -1.33
N ALA A 21 25.12 -12.66 -1.94
CA ALA A 21 24.10 -11.59 -2.04
C ALA A 21 22.81 -12.07 -2.71
N ARG A 22 22.91 -12.87 -3.76
CA ARG A 22 21.74 -13.45 -4.47
C ARG A 22 20.98 -14.44 -3.60
N GLU A 23 21.68 -15.31 -2.87
CA GLU A 23 21.08 -16.26 -1.93
C GLU A 23 20.34 -15.51 -0.81
N MET A 24 21.00 -14.51 -0.22
CA MET A 24 20.40 -13.66 0.82
C MET A 24 19.16 -12.92 0.31
N ASN A 25 19.23 -12.39 -0.91
CA ASN A 25 18.08 -11.75 -1.53
C ASN A 25 16.93 -12.76 -1.76
N GLY A 26 17.22 -13.97 -2.18
CA GLY A 26 16.22 -15.05 -2.34
C GLY A 26 15.49 -15.33 -1.03
N ILE A 27 16.22 -15.59 0.04
CA ILE A 27 15.68 -15.83 1.39
C ILE A 27 14.86 -14.62 1.87
N TYR A 28 15.37 -13.41 1.67
CA TYR A 28 14.67 -12.18 2.03
C TYR A 28 13.35 -12.05 1.28
N MET A 29 13.35 -12.25 -0.03
CA MET A 29 12.14 -12.15 -0.86
C MET A 29 11.10 -13.22 -0.51
N GLU A 30 11.53 -14.43 -0.14
CA GLU A 30 10.65 -15.48 0.34
C GLU A 30 10.04 -15.09 1.70
N SER A 31 10.85 -14.63 2.65
CA SER A 31 10.40 -14.25 3.98
C SER A 31 9.47 -13.02 4.00
N LEU A 32 9.61 -12.10 3.04
CA LEU A 32 8.70 -10.96 2.89
C LEU A 32 7.24 -11.36 2.66
N GLY A 33 7.01 -12.53 2.09
CA GLY A 33 5.66 -13.06 1.85
C GLY A 33 5.11 -13.91 3.00
N ASP A 34 5.90 -14.24 4.02
CA ASP A 34 5.54 -15.26 5.01
C ASP A 34 4.77 -14.75 6.22
N GLY A 35 4.80 -13.46 6.48
CA GLY A 35 4.10 -12.85 7.61
C GLY A 35 3.17 -11.72 7.17
N PHE A 36 2.01 -11.64 7.82
CA PHE A 36 1.16 -10.46 7.77
C PHE A 36 0.65 -10.15 9.18
N HIS A 37 0.42 -8.88 9.45
CA HIS A 37 -0.27 -8.42 10.64
C HIS A 37 -1.25 -7.34 10.22
N TYR A 38 -2.50 -7.46 10.67
CA TYR A 38 -3.44 -6.38 10.54
C TYR A 38 -3.03 -5.22 11.44
N ASN A 39 -3.15 -4.02 10.92
CA ASN A 39 -3.18 -2.85 11.78
C ASN A 39 -4.44 -2.92 12.65
N PRO A 40 -4.41 -2.40 13.90
CA PRO A 40 -5.60 -2.33 14.74
C PRO A 40 -6.79 -1.72 13.98
N GLY A 41 -7.96 -2.32 14.09
CA GLY A 41 -9.16 -1.89 13.37
C GLY A 41 -9.20 -2.24 11.88
N GLY A 42 -8.10 -2.74 11.28
CA GLY A 42 -8.01 -2.96 9.83
C GLY A 42 -8.96 -4.04 9.32
N PHE A 43 -9.04 -5.17 10.00
CA PHE A 43 -9.96 -6.25 9.62
C PHE A 43 -11.42 -5.84 9.82
N GLU A 44 -11.70 -5.15 10.91
CA GLU A 44 -13.03 -4.66 11.30
C GLU A 44 -13.56 -3.68 10.25
N ILE A 45 -12.76 -2.72 9.81
CA ILE A 45 -13.19 -1.72 8.84
C ILE A 45 -13.37 -2.31 7.45
N LEU A 46 -12.49 -3.22 7.00
CA LEU A 46 -12.66 -3.96 5.75
C LEU A 46 -13.96 -4.77 5.74
N SER A 47 -14.27 -5.42 6.87
CA SER A 47 -15.51 -6.20 7.05
C SER A 47 -16.74 -5.31 7.05
N LEU A 48 -16.68 -4.16 7.72
CA LEU A 48 -17.76 -3.18 7.76
C LEU A 48 -18.09 -2.63 6.38
N PHE A 49 -17.08 -2.37 5.57
CA PHE A 49 -17.23 -1.80 4.23
C PHE A 49 -17.63 -2.82 3.16
N LYS A 50 -17.46 -4.12 3.43
CA LYS A 50 -17.78 -5.17 2.47
C LYS A 50 -19.22 -5.08 1.97
N GLY A 51 -19.37 -4.93 0.63
CA GLY A 51 -20.66 -4.80 -0.02
C GLY A 51 -21.37 -3.45 0.14
N ARG A 52 -20.77 -2.52 0.89
CA ARG A 52 -21.30 -1.16 1.10
C ARG A 52 -20.54 -0.10 0.29
N VAL A 53 -19.22 -0.29 0.18
CA VAL A 53 -18.35 0.49 -0.69
C VAL A 53 -17.44 -0.44 -1.46
N LYS A 54 -16.93 0.01 -2.61
CA LYS A 54 -15.91 -0.72 -3.36
C LYS A 54 -14.55 -0.54 -2.68
N GLN A 55 -13.85 -1.65 -2.46
CA GLN A 55 -12.58 -1.68 -1.77
C GLN A 55 -11.49 -2.26 -2.68
N TYR A 56 -10.39 -1.57 -2.81
CA TYR A 56 -9.25 -2.00 -3.63
C TYR A 56 -7.95 -1.89 -2.84
N VAL A 57 -7.05 -2.83 -3.06
CA VAL A 57 -5.67 -2.75 -2.55
C VAL A 57 -4.78 -2.22 -3.66
N VAL A 58 -3.98 -1.18 -3.34
CA VAL A 58 -2.95 -0.63 -4.22
C VAL A 58 -1.59 -0.72 -3.53
N THR A 59 -0.63 -1.42 -4.14
CA THR A 59 0.64 -1.71 -3.46
C THR A 59 1.84 -1.67 -4.40
N ASN A 60 2.93 -1.07 -3.91
CA ASN A 60 4.24 -1.20 -4.57
C ASN A 60 4.86 -2.54 -4.19
N GLY A 61 5.54 -3.15 -5.13
CA GLY A 61 6.35 -4.34 -4.90
C GLY A 61 6.14 -5.45 -5.90
N TYR A 62 6.79 -6.58 -5.62
CA TYR A 62 6.79 -7.75 -6.49
C TYR A 62 5.52 -8.55 -6.34
N ARG A 63 4.93 -8.93 -7.47
CA ARG A 63 3.68 -9.71 -7.55
C ARG A 63 3.69 -10.92 -6.63
N ARG A 64 4.74 -11.75 -6.70
CA ARG A 64 4.85 -12.97 -5.90
C ARG A 64 4.72 -12.69 -4.40
N SER A 65 5.41 -11.66 -3.91
CA SER A 65 5.37 -11.29 -2.49
C SER A 65 4.02 -10.71 -2.07
N GLN A 66 3.44 -9.82 -2.88
CA GLN A 66 2.18 -9.17 -2.55
C GLN A 66 0.99 -10.13 -2.63
N VAL A 67 0.92 -10.97 -3.66
CA VAL A 67 -0.12 -12.01 -3.78
C VAL A 67 -0.07 -12.96 -2.57
N ASN A 68 1.10 -13.45 -2.20
CA ASN A 68 1.26 -14.35 -1.05
C ASN A 68 0.77 -13.69 0.26
N LYS A 69 1.10 -12.42 0.51
CA LYS A 69 0.60 -11.67 1.68
C LYS A 69 -0.92 -11.53 1.67
N ILE A 70 -1.50 -11.19 0.52
CA ILE A 70 -2.93 -10.97 0.37
C ILE A 70 -3.70 -12.27 0.56
N GLU A 71 -3.22 -13.37 -0.01
CA GLU A 71 -3.82 -14.70 0.17
C GLU A 71 -3.77 -15.15 1.63
N LYS A 72 -2.58 -15.07 2.25
CA LYS A 72 -2.40 -15.45 3.66
C LYS A 72 -3.20 -14.57 4.63
N SER A 73 -3.39 -13.29 4.30
CA SER A 73 -4.20 -12.40 5.13
C SER A 73 -5.68 -12.70 5.07
N GLY A 74 -6.17 -13.38 4.03
CA GLY A 74 -7.60 -13.67 3.85
C GLY A 74 -8.43 -12.47 3.38
N ILE A 75 -7.81 -11.32 3.02
CA ILE A 75 -8.55 -10.13 2.56
C ILE A 75 -9.10 -10.26 1.14
N CYS A 76 -8.68 -11.28 0.37
CA CYS A 76 -9.18 -11.52 -0.98
C CYS A 76 -10.71 -11.54 -1.08
N GLY A 77 -11.38 -12.05 -0.04
CA GLY A 77 -12.85 -12.09 0.02
C GLY A 77 -13.49 -10.78 0.48
N MET A 78 -12.72 -9.77 0.86
CA MET A 78 -13.21 -8.48 1.37
C MET A 78 -13.02 -7.33 0.39
N VAL A 79 -12.08 -7.47 -0.56
CA VAL A 79 -11.74 -6.43 -1.53
C VAL A 79 -12.27 -6.80 -2.91
N ASP A 80 -12.58 -5.78 -3.72
CA ASP A 80 -13.08 -5.93 -5.09
C ASP A 80 -11.95 -6.08 -6.11
N GLY A 81 -10.69 -5.76 -5.72
CA GLY A 81 -9.52 -5.94 -6.58
C GLY A 81 -8.21 -5.57 -5.89
N VAL A 82 -7.13 -5.98 -6.53
CA VAL A 82 -5.76 -5.75 -6.08
C VAL A 82 -4.94 -5.26 -7.26
N PHE A 83 -4.21 -4.17 -7.06
CA PHE A 83 -3.35 -3.53 -8.05
C PHE A 83 -1.92 -3.48 -7.53
N ILE A 84 -1.03 -4.19 -8.20
CA ILE A 84 0.38 -4.32 -7.83
C ILE A 84 1.21 -3.56 -8.86
N SER A 85 2.17 -2.77 -8.41
CA SER A 85 2.99 -1.92 -9.28
C SER A 85 3.76 -2.70 -10.34
N GLU A 86 4.22 -3.91 -10.04
CA GLU A 86 4.88 -4.77 -11.03
C GLU A 86 3.94 -5.13 -12.20
N ASP A 87 2.66 -5.38 -11.94
CA ASP A 87 1.67 -5.69 -12.98
C ASP A 87 1.31 -4.46 -13.82
N ILE A 88 1.33 -3.28 -13.20
CA ILE A 88 1.01 -2.00 -13.85
C ILE A 88 2.20 -1.45 -14.64
N GLY A 89 3.43 -1.74 -14.19
CA GLY A 89 4.67 -1.22 -14.76
C GLY A 89 5.10 0.15 -14.23
N TYR A 90 4.37 0.67 -13.25
CA TYR A 90 4.67 1.95 -12.58
C TYR A 90 4.47 1.82 -11.08
N ASP A 91 5.38 2.44 -10.30
CA ASP A 91 5.27 2.50 -8.83
C ASP A 91 4.58 3.79 -8.38
N LYS A 92 3.87 3.75 -7.25
CA LYS A 92 3.47 4.95 -6.50
C LYS A 92 4.74 5.73 -6.10
N PRO A 93 4.80 7.05 -6.19
CA PRO A 93 3.71 8.00 -6.37
C PRO A 93 3.37 8.36 -7.83
N ARG A 94 3.95 7.69 -8.83
CA ARG A 94 3.78 8.06 -10.23
C ARG A 94 2.31 8.14 -10.64
N LYS A 95 1.95 9.21 -11.33
CA LYS A 95 0.59 9.46 -11.82
C LYS A 95 0.07 8.31 -12.69
N GLU A 96 0.94 7.72 -13.51
CA GLU A 96 0.59 6.61 -14.40
C GLU A 96 0.08 5.38 -13.65
N PHE A 97 0.57 5.14 -12.42
CA PHE A 97 0.06 4.08 -11.55
C PHE A 97 -1.40 4.34 -11.19
N PHE A 98 -1.71 5.54 -10.70
CA PHE A 98 -3.06 5.91 -10.28
C PHE A 98 -4.02 6.01 -11.44
N ASP A 99 -3.59 6.54 -12.60
CA ASP A 99 -4.41 6.59 -13.82
C ASP A 99 -4.80 5.17 -14.27
N ALA A 100 -3.86 4.23 -14.26
CA ALA A 100 -4.14 2.83 -14.60
C ALA A 100 -5.15 2.18 -13.64
N VAL A 101 -4.97 2.40 -12.32
CA VAL A 101 -5.91 1.90 -11.30
C VAL A 101 -7.30 2.50 -11.51
N LEU A 102 -7.39 3.82 -11.63
CA LEU A 102 -8.67 4.52 -11.77
C LEU A 102 -9.40 4.10 -13.04
N HIS A 103 -8.68 3.92 -14.15
CA HIS A 103 -9.24 3.37 -15.38
C HIS A 103 -9.77 1.94 -15.21
N ALA A 104 -8.99 1.08 -14.55
CA ALA A 104 -9.37 -0.33 -14.31
C ALA A 104 -10.61 -0.49 -13.43
N ILE A 105 -10.88 0.47 -12.52
CA ILE A 105 -12.09 0.48 -11.68
C ILE A 105 -13.27 1.24 -12.29
N GLY A 106 -13.17 1.66 -13.57
CA GLY A 106 -14.25 2.25 -14.33
C GLY A 106 -14.34 3.77 -14.26
N ASP A 107 -13.21 4.46 -14.08
CA ASP A 107 -13.08 5.93 -14.10
C ASP A 107 -14.12 6.64 -13.19
N PRO A 108 -14.18 6.33 -11.89
CA PRO A 108 -15.13 6.98 -11.01
C PRO A 108 -14.86 8.49 -10.89
N GLN A 109 -15.88 9.24 -10.49
CA GLN A 109 -15.69 10.65 -10.12
C GLN A 109 -14.65 10.74 -9.00
N ARG A 110 -13.68 11.63 -9.15
CA ARG A 110 -12.49 11.71 -8.26
C ARG A 110 -12.90 11.96 -6.80
N GLU A 111 -13.90 12.78 -6.58
CA GLU A 111 -14.47 13.15 -5.28
C GLU A 111 -15.16 11.95 -4.56
N ARG A 112 -15.29 10.82 -5.26
CA ARG A 112 -15.85 9.58 -4.70
C ARG A 112 -14.79 8.52 -4.43
N VAL A 113 -13.52 8.89 -4.58
CA VAL A 113 -12.38 8.00 -4.37
C VAL A 113 -11.54 8.50 -3.22
N LEU A 114 -11.39 7.68 -2.19
CA LEU A 114 -10.52 7.95 -1.05
C LEU A 114 -9.31 7.01 -1.08
N LEU A 115 -8.12 7.56 -1.16
CA LEU A 115 -6.87 6.82 -0.96
C LEU A 115 -6.49 6.83 0.51
N VAL A 116 -6.43 5.67 1.14
CA VAL A 116 -5.94 5.51 2.51
C VAL A 116 -4.55 4.90 2.46
N GLY A 117 -3.57 5.54 3.07
CA GLY A 117 -2.18 5.05 3.09
C GLY A 117 -1.38 5.65 4.23
N ASP A 118 -0.20 5.08 4.49
CA ASP A 118 0.70 5.51 5.57
C ASP A 118 1.96 6.23 5.05
N SER A 119 2.14 6.28 3.72
CA SER A 119 3.35 6.83 3.13
C SER A 119 3.19 8.28 2.67
N LEU A 120 3.95 9.17 3.34
CA LEU A 120 4.12 10.56 2.91
C LEU A 120 4.97 10.71 1.63
N LEU A 121 5.62 9.63 1.18
CA LEU A 121 6.49 9.63 0.01
C LEU A 121 5.83 9.01 -1.23
N THR A 122 4.84 8.15 -1.05
CA THR A 122 4.26 7.40 -2.16
C THR A 122 2.74 7.54 -2.25
N ASP A 123 2.01 7.32 -1.15
CA ASP A 123 0.55 7.34 -1.17
C ASP A 123 0.01 8.76 -1.27
N MET A 124 0.40 9.61 -0.32
CA MET A 124 -0.16 10.96 -0.26
C MET A 124 0.17 11.81 -1.49
N PRO A 125 1.46 11.91 -1.94
CA PRO A 125 1.76 12.67 -3.14
C PRO A 125 1.05 12.13 -4.38
N GLY A 126 0.97 10.79 -4.52
CA GLY A 126 0.33 10.18 -5.68
C GLY A 126 -1.17 10.39 -5.71
N GLY A 127 -1.87 10.30 -4.57
CA GLY A 127 -3.29 10.59 -4.47
C GLY A 127 -3.62 12.05 -4.78
N ILE A 128 -2.84 12.97 -4.24
CA ILE A 128 -2.97 14.41 -4.49
C ILE A 128 -2.79 14.70 -5.99
N GLU A 129 -1.74 14.16 -6.63
CA GLU A 129 -1.49 14.35 -8.06
C GLU A 129 -2.59 13.71 -8.94
N ALA A 130 -3.15 12.59 -8.50
CA ALA A 130 -4.28 11.96 -9.16
C ALA A 130 -5.62 12.71 -8.97
N GLY A 131 -5.68 13.70 -8.09
CA GLY A 131 -6.86 14.51 -7.80
C GLY A 131 -7.96 13.73 -7.07
N ILE A 132 -7.59 12.76 -6.23
CA ILE A 132 -8.51 12.00 -5.40
C ILE A 132 -8.31 12.38 -3.92
N ASP A 133 -9.35 12.20 -3.10
CA ASP A 133 -9.26 12.47 -1.67
C ASP A 133 -8.21 11.55 -1.02
N THR A 134 -7.45 12.11 -0.07
CA THR A 134 -6.34 11.42 0.60
C THR A 134 -6.58 11.33 2.11
N CYS A 135 -6.27 10.17 2.68
CA CYS A 135 -6.32 9.92 4.11
C CYS A 135 -5.00 9.31 4.58
N LEU A 136 -4.23 10.08 5.32
CA LEU A 136 -3.01 9.59 5.95
C LEU A 136 -3.37 8.79 7.20
N TYR A 137 -2.92 7.53 7.25
CA TYR A 137 -2.96 6.72 8.45
C TYR A 137 -1.63 6.80 9.19
N ASP A 138 -1.55 7.63 10.23
CA ASP A 138 -0.37 7.77 11.09
C ASP A 138 -0.55 7.05 12.42
N ARG A 139 -0.05 5.81 12.51
CA ARG A 139 -0.06 4.99 13.73
C ARG A 139 0.66 5.63 14.91
N THR A 140 1.53 6.59 14.67
CA THR A 140 2.35 7.21 15.72
C THR A 140 1.64 8.39 16.37
N GLY A 141 0.56 8.89 15.76
CA GLY A 141 -0.15 10.10 16.18
C GLY A 141 0.73 11.35 16.16
N ARG A 142 1.89 11.27 15.50
CA ARG A 142 2.78 12.42 15.34
C ARG A 142 2.30 13.21 14.14
N LYS A 143 1.57 14.28 14.38
CA LYS A 143 1.19 15.23 13.33
C LYS A 143 2.45 15.81 12.69
N PHE A 144 2.94 15.15 11.67
CA PHE A 144 4.01 15.68 10.84
C PHE A 144 3.39 16.72 9.92
N GLY A 145 3.78 17.97 10.09
CA GLY A 145 3.50 19.01 9.10
C GLY A 145 4.24 18.68 7.80
N SER A 146 3.67 17.81 6.98
CA SER A 146 4.27 17.35 5.73
C SER A 146 4.35 18.42 4.65
N GLY A 147 3.61 19.52 4.82
CA GLY A 147 3.41 20.53 3.77
C GLY A 147 2.58 20.06 2.59
N LEU A 148 2.05 18.82 2.63
CA LEU A 148 1.14 18.28 1.63
C LEU A 148 -0.32 18.64 1.97
N ALA A 149 -1.13 18.88 0.95
CA ALA A 149 -2.57 19.13 1.08
C ALA A 149 -3.32 17.80 1.24
N ILE A 150 -3.20 17.18 2.41
CA ILE A 150 -3.86 15.91 2.76
C ILE A 150 -5.25 16.25 3.30
N ASP A 151 -6.30 15.55 2.83
CA ASP A 151 -7.70 15.86 3.17
C ASP A 151 -8.06 15.34 4.57
N TYR A 152 -7.57 14.15 4.95
CA TYR A 152 -7.82 13.51 6.22
C TYR A 152 -6.54 12.94 6.82
N GLU A 153 -6.45 12.97 8.16
CA GLU A 153 -5.38 12.34 8.93
C GLU A 153 -6.00 11.59 10.11
N ILE A 154 -5.69 10.29 10.22
CA ILE A 154 -6.22 9.40 11.24
C ILE A 154 -5.10 8.59 11.90
N ASP A 155 -5.28 8.25 13.16
CA ASP A 155 -4.42 7.32 13.92
C ASP A 155 -5.15 5.99 14.23
N ASP A 156 -6.47 5.93 13.97
CA ASP A 156 -7.32 4.76 14.11
C ASP A 156 -8.11 4.51 12.80
N LEU A 157 -7.96 3.32 12.24
CA LEU A 157 -8.65 2.94 11.00
C LEU A 157 -10.18 2.91 11.14
N VAL A 158 -10.71 2.73 12.36
CA VAL A 158 -12.16 2.75 12.60
C VAL A 158 -12.78 4.12 12.29
N ALA A 159 -11.99 5.19 12.36
CA ALA A 159 -12.42 6.54 12.00
C ALA A 159 -12.87 6.67 10.53
N LEU A 160 -12.39 5.79 9.65
CA LEU A 160 -12.79 5.74 8.23
C LEU A 160 -14.30 5.55 8.07
N SER A 161 -14.96 4.88 9.00
CA SER A 161 -16.43 4.70 8.97
C SER A 161 -17.19 6.04 8.96
N SER A 162 -16.68 7.01 9.70
CA SER A 162 -17.25 8.36 9.76
C SER A 162 -16.93 9.18 8.52
N ILE A 163 -15.69 9.06 7.99
CA ILE A 163 -15.25 9.77 6.79
C ILE A 163 -16.06 9.30 5.58
N VAL A 164 -16.23 7.98 5.43
CA VAL A 164 -16.95 7.37 4.30
C VAL A 164 -18.48 7.43 4.49
N GLY A 165 -18.96 7.74 5.71
CA GLY A 165 -20.39 7.82 6.02
C GLY A 165 -21.09 6.46 6.16
N VAL A 166 -20.34 5.40 6.44
CA VAL A 166 -20.86 4.05 6.68
C VAL A 166 -21.02 3.81 8.17
N LYS A 167 -22.25 3.59 8.62
CA LYS A 167 -22.54 3.28 10.02
C LYS A 167 -22.48 1.77 10.26
N GLY A 168 -21.90 1.39 11.41
CA GLY A 168 -21.84 0.02 11.90
C GLY A 168 -23.20 -0.57 12.27
#